data_967bdb07b7c98090da022254c16f7bba
#
_entry.id   967bdb07b7c98090da022254c16f7bba
#
_cell.length_a   1.000
_cell.length_b   1.000
_cell.length_c   1.000
_cell.angle_alpha   90.00
_cell.angle_beta   90.00
_cell.angle_gamma   90.00
#
_symmetry.space_group_name_H-M   'P 1'
#
loop_
_entity.id
_entity.type
_entity.pdbx_description
1 polymer ?
#
loop_
_entity_poly.entity_id
_entity_poly.type
_entity_poly.pdbx_seq_one_letter_code
_entity_poly.pdbx_strand_id
1 'polypeptide(L)'
;YAHEGQKIAFVGSTGAGKSNAVYTLLKRLDDNDINFLVVEPAKGEYKHVFGHRKDVTVLGTNPNISKVLKINPFYFPNEIHVLEHIDKLIEIFNVCWPMYAAMPAVLKDSIERAYISAGWDLNESVNYIDNTLFPSFKDVLKQLHLVINESEFSEEVKSNYIGALVTRVKSLTNGINGQIFVCDEIDNSILFDTNVIIDLSRVGSSETKSMIMGMLVMKLHEYRMSQGGMNEEL
;
A
#
# COMPACT_ATOMS: atom_id res chain seq x y z
N TYR A 1 -18.33 -10.98 20.26
CA TYR A 1 -17.85 -9.59 20.39
C TYR A 1 -16.42 -9.58 19.94
N ALA A 2 -16.13 -9.09 18.73
CA ALA A 2 -14.79 -8.72 18.32
C ALA A 2 -14.48 -7.39 19.01
N HIS A 3 -13.71 -7.42 20.08
CA HIS A 3 -13.18 -6.19 20.67
C HIS A 3 -12.19 -5.59 19.66
N GLU A 4 -12.30 -4.30 19.39
CA GLU A 4 -11.38 -3.56 18.58
C GLU A 4 -9.92 -3.84 19.00
N GLY A 5 -9.08 -4.15 18.02
CA GLY A 5 -7.64 -4.30 18.23
C GLY A 5 -7.14 -5.66 18.72
N GLN A 6 -7.96 -6.71 18.75
CA GLN A 6 -7.45 -8.06 19.07
C GLN A 6 -6.53 -8.57 17.96
N LYS A 7 -5.30 -8.92 18.35
CA LYS A 7 -4.30 -9.54 17.46
C LYS A 7 -4.18 -11.02 17.81
N ILE A 8 -4.36 -11.91 16.82
CA ILE A 8 -4.26 -13.35 16.99
C ILE A 8 -3.09 -13.84 16.11
N ALA A 9 -2.17 -14.59 16.69
CA ALA A 9 -1.08 -15.24 15.97
C ALA A 9 -1.25 -16.77 16.00
N PHE A 10 -1.23 -17.40 14.81
CA PHE A 10 -1.21 -18.84 14.68
C PHE A 10 0.23 -19.30 14.41
N VAL A 11 0.85 -19.95 15.39
CA VAL A 11 2.23 -20.43 15.32
C VAL A 11 2.26 -21.97 15.33
N GLY A 12 3.17 -22.55 14.58
CA GLY A 12 3.35 -24.00 14.51
C GLY A 12 4.16 -24.43 13.28
N SER A 13 4.63 -25.68 13.30
CA SER A 13 5.34 -26.29 12.16
C SER A 13 4.45 -26.44 10.91
N THR A 14 5.06 -26.75 9.77
CA THR A 14 4.32 -27.11 8.56
C THR A 14 3.45 -28.36 8.82
N GLY A 15 2.20 -28.33 8.37
CA GLY A 15 1.25 -29.41 8.61
C GLY A 15 0.50 -29.34 9.97
N ALA A 16 0.82 -28.42 10.86
CA ALA A 16 0.17 -28.31 12.19
C ALA A 16 -1.28 -27.74 12.14
N GLY A 17 -1.88 -27.55 10.96
CA GLY A 17 -3.26 -27.10 10.83
C GLY A 17 -3.49 -25.60 10.91
N LYS A 18 -2.43 -24.76 10.84
CA LYS A 18 -2.57 -23.29 10.91
C LYS A 18 -3.56 -22.72 9.88
N SER A 19 -3.43 -23.14 8.62
CA SER A 19 -4.35 -22.70 7.56
C SER A 19 -5.80 -23.11 7.86
N ASN A 20 -6.03 -24.32 8.35
CA ASN A 20 -7.36 -24.80 8.74
C ASN A 20 -7.96 -23.97 9.88
N ALA A 21 -7.14 -23.57 10.86
CA ALA A 21 -7.60 -22.70 11.95
C ALA A 21 -8.05 -21.34 11.42
N VAL A 22 -7.26 -20.75 10.50
CA VAL A 22 -7.61 -19.48 9.84
C VAL A 22 -8.86 -19.64 8.97
N TYR A 23 -8.98 -20.72 8.19
CA TYR A 23 -10.18 -20.97 7.38
C TYR A 23 -11.44 -21.10 8.25
N THR A 24 -11.34 -21.78 9.40
CA THR A 24 -12.45 -21.89 10.35
C THR A 24 -12.82 -20.54 10.95
N LEU A 25 -11.82 -19.69 11.26
CA LEU A 25 -12.05 -18.34 11.74
C LEU A 25 -12.76 -17.49 10.67
N LEU A 26 -12.25 -17.46 9.44
CA LEU A 26 -12.84 -16.69 8.34
C LEU A 26 -14.29 -17.12 8.08
N LYS A 27 -14.56 -18.44 8.09
CA LYS A 27 -15.92 -18.94 7.97
C LYS A 27 -16.83 -18.46 9.11
N ARG A 28 -16.36 -18.46 10.34
CA ARG A 28 -17.14 -17.96 11.49
C ARG A 28 -17.39 -16.46 11.43
N LEU A 29 -16.43 -15.67 10.94
CA LEU A 29 -16.63 -14.24 10.70
C LEU A 29 -17.75 -14.02 9.69
N ASP A 30 -17.68 -14.72 8.59
CA ASP A 30 -18.67 -14.69 7.53
C ASP A 30 -20.07 -15.17 7.99
N ASP A 31 -20.16 -16.26 8.75
CA ASP A 31 -21.41 -16.76 9.36
C ASP A 31 -22.06 -15.73 10.33
N ASN A 32 -21.33 -14.68 10.73
CA ASN A 32 -21.79 -13.57 11.58
C ASN A 32 -21.82 -12.22 10.84
N ASP A 33 -21.85 -12.22 9.51
CA ASP A 33 -21.88 -11.02 8.64
C ASP A 33 -20.70 -10.05 8.88
N ILE A 34 -19.54 -10.59 9.29
CA ILE A 34 -18.31 -9.83 9.48
C ILE A 34 -17.41 -10.04 8.26
N ASN A 35 -17.16 -8.96 7.52
CA ASN A 35 -16.29 -8.97 6.36
C ASN A 35 -14.83 -9.24 6.72
N PHE A 36 -14.07 -9.80 5.77
CA PHE A 36 -12.67 -10.10 5.96
C PHE A 36 -11.79 -9.59 4.79
N LEU A 37 -10.60 -9.15 5.13
CA LEU A 37 -9.51 -8.93 4.18
C LEU A 37 -8.39 -9.93 4.47
N VAL A 38 -8.08 -10.77 3.49
CA VAL A 38 -6.93 -11.68 3.54
C VAL A 38 -5.84 -11.17 2.61
N VAL A 39 -4.66 -10.91 3.13
CA VAL A 39 -3.47 -10.63 2.32
C VAL A 39 -2.54 -11.83 2.41
N GLU A 40 -2.37 -12.54 1.30
CA GLU A 40 -1.62 -13.79 1.24
C GLU A 40 -0.30 -13.63 0.48
N PRO A 41 0.86 -13.56 1.18
CA PRO A 41 2.15 -13.32 0.53
C PRO A 41 2.81 -14.56 -0.06
N ALA A 42 2.35 -15.79 0.28
CA ALA A 42 3.16 -16.97 0.02
C ALA A 42 2.51 -18.01 -0.93
N LYS A 43 1.44 -18.66 -0.52
CA LYS A 43 1.00 -19.89 -1.19
C LYS A 43 -0.13 -19.72 -2.20
N GLY A 44 -0.95 -18.69 -2.07
CA GLY A 44 -2.14 -18.47 -2.91
C GLY A 44 -3.24 -19.51 -2.66
N GLU A 45 -3.36 -20.05 -1.43
CA GLU A 45 -4.30 -21.12 -1.10
C GLU A 45 -5.72 -20.60 -0.84
N TYR A 46 -5.85 -19.40 -0.26
CA TYR A 46 -7.14 -18.85 0.18
C TYR A 46 -8.12 -18.62 -0.97
N LYS A 47 -7.64 -18.21 -2.14
CA LYS A 47 -8.47 -18.06 -3.33
C LYS A 47 -9.10 -19.36 -3.81
N HIS A 48 -8.46 -20.52 -3.55
CA HIS A 48 -9.01 -21.83 -3.89
C HIS A 48 -10.08 -22.29 -2.91
N VAL A 49 -10.01 -21.83 -1.66
CA VAL A 49 -11.00 -22.17 -0.62
C VAL A 49 -12.24 -21.27 -0.70
N PHE A 50 -12.06 -19.97 -0.85
CA PHE A 50 -13.13 -18.98 -0.77
C PHE A 50 -13.45 -18.28 -2.10
N GLY A 51 -12.52 -18.26 -3.05
CA GLY A 51 -12.63 -17.44 -4.26
C GLY A 51 -13.69 -17.90 -5.28
N HIS A 52 -14.36 -19.04 -5.05
CA HIS A 52 -15.50 -19.49 -5.85
C HIS A 52 -16.82 -18.83 -5.43
N ARG A 53 -16.84 -18.16 -4.30
CA ARG A 53 -18.02 -17.48 -3.76
C ARG A 53 -18.25 -16.16 -4.48
N LYS A 54 -19.52 -15.82 -4.71
CA LYS A 54 -19.92 -14.59 -5.44
C LYS A 54 -19.69 -13.31 -4.62
N ASP A 55 -19.66 -13.43 -3.30
CA ASP A 55 -19.48 -12.35 -2.35
C ASP A 55 -18.00 -12.13 -1.98
N VAL A 56 -17.08 -12.91 -2.54
CA VAL A 56 -15.64 -12.79 -2.32
C VAL A 56 -14.93 -12.26 -3.56
N THR A 57 -14.27 -11.12 -3.43
CA THR A 57 -13.43 -10.55 -4.48
C THR A 57 -11.99 -11.07 -4.35
N VAL A 58 -11.47 -11.70 -5.40
CA VAL A 58 -10.08 -12.12 -5.45
C VAL A 58 -9.28 -11.14 -6.30
N LEU A 59 -8.30 -10.50 -5.68
CA LEU A 59 -7.35 -9.60 -6.32
C LEU A 59 -5.97 -10.26 -6.35
N GLY A 60 -5.25 -10.08 -7.42
CA GLY A 60 -3.90 -10.63 -7.57
C GLY A 60 -3.01 -9.72 -8.38
N THR A 61 -1.90 -10.27 -8.85
CA THR A 61 -0.89 -9.53 -9.60
C THR A 61 -0.77 -9.97 -11.06
N ASN A 62 -1.52 -10.99 -11.47
CA ASN A 62 -1.50 -11.49 -12.84
C ASN A 62 -2.89 -11.35 -13.49
N PRO A 63 -3.05 -10.47 -14.50
CA PRO A 63 -4.33 -10.19 -15.14
C PRO A 63 -4.95 -11.40 -15.85
N ASN A 64 -4.14 -12.41 -16.19
CA ASN A 64 -4.63 -13.64 -16.83
C ASN A 64 -5.27 -14.63 -15.84
N ILE A 65 -5.16 -14.40 -14.54
CA ILE A 65 -5.59 -15.33 -13.49
C ILE A 65 -6.66 -14.71 -12.59
N SER A 66 -6.53 -13.44 -12.26
CA SER A 66 -7.43 -12.72 -11.36
C SER A 66 -7.51 -11.24 -11.73
N LYS A 67 -8.50 -10.54 -11.18
CA LYS A 67 -8.53 -9.08 -11.24
C LYS A 67 -7.26 -8.53 -10.60
N VAL A 68 -6.61 -7.57 -11.27
CA VAL A 68 -5.35 -6.98 -10.75
C VAL A 68 -5.67 -6.09 -9.57
N LEU A 69 -4.88 -6.23 -8.50
CA LEU A 69 -4.85 -5.26 -7.41
C LEU A 69 -4.38 -3.91 -7.96
N LYS A 70 -5.13 -2.87 -7.72
CA LYS A 70 -4.82 -1.50 -8.11
C LYS A 70 -4.85 -0.60 -6.89
N ILE A 71 -3.73 -0.01 -6.53
CA ILE A 71 -3.60 0.92 -5.40
C ILE A 71 -2.80 2.15 -5.83
N ASN A 72 -3.21 3.32 -5.35
CA ASN A 72 -2.37 4.52 -5.36
C ASN A 72 -1.83 4.75 -3.93
N PRO A 73 -0.54 4.53 -3.68
CA PRO A 73 0.02 4.73 -2.35
C PRO A 73 0.06 6.19 -1.91
N PHE A 74 -0.18 7.12 -2.82
CA PHE A 74 -0.20 8.56 -2.55
C PHE A 74 -1.61 9.10 -2.27
N TYR A 75 -2.66 8.29 -2.45
CA TYR A 75 -4.02 8.66 -2.08
C TYR A 75 -4.22 8.52 -0.57
N PHE A 76 -4.85 9.53 0.02
CA PHE A 76 -5.28 9.54 1.42
C PHE A 76 -6.67 10.21 1.55
N PRO A 77 -7.48 9.84 2.58
CA PRO A 77 -8.75 10.51 2.85
C PRO A 77 -8.58 11.96 3.32
N ASN A 78 -9.60 12.79 3.11
CA ASN A 78 -9.56 14.23 3.45
C ASN A 78 -9.29 14.53 4.94
N GLU A 79 -9.63 13.60 5.83
CA GLU A 79 -9.43 13.69 7.28
C GLU A 79 -7.97 13.50 7.70
N ILE A 80 -7.11 13.05 6.79
CA ILE A 80 -5.69 12.82 7.03
C ILE A 80 -4.90 14.00 6.45
N HIS A 81 -3.96 14.51 7.23
CA HIS A 81 -3.07 15.57 6.75
C HIS A 81 -2.01 15.01 5.79
N VAL A 82 -1.75 15.69 4.66
CA VAL A 82 -0.80 15.23 3.64
C VAL A 82 0.58 14.91 4.20
N LEU A 83 1.11 15.73 5.12
CA LEU A 83 2.42 15.50 5.73
C LEU A 83 2.43 14.27 6.63
N GLU A 84 1.34 14.00 7.37
CA GLU A 84 1.19 12.78 8.16
C GLU A 84 1.20 11.53 7.26
N HIS A 85 0.48 11.58 6.14
CA HIS A 85 0.46 10.50 5.16
C HIS A 85 1.86 10.26 4.56
N ILE A 86 2.55 11.33 4.16
CA ILE A 86 3.92 11.25 3.61
C ILE A 86 4.88 10.62 4.61
N ASP A 87 4.82 11.01 5.89
CA ASP A 87 5.69 10.45 6.93
C ASP A 87 5.47 8.94 7.11
N LYS A 88 4.22 8.48 7.16
CA LYS A 88 3.88 7.05 7.21
C LYS A 88 4.40 6.29 5.97
N LEU A 89 4.27 6.90 4.79
CA LEU A 89 4.74 6.30 3.54
C LEU A 89 6.27 6.17 3.53
N ILE A 90 6.99 7.18 4.00
CA ILE A 90 8.46 7.13 4.15
C ILE A 90 8.89 6.04 5.13
N GLU A 91 8.19 5.85 6.25
CA GLU A 91 8.46 4.74 7.18
C GLU A 91 8.33 3.37 6.49
N ILE A 92 7.31 3.18 5.65
CA ILE A 92 7.16 1.94 4.88
C ILE A 92 8.36 1.73 3.95
N PHE A 93 8.79 2.75 3.23
CA PHE A 93 9.97 2.65 2.37
C PHE A 93 11.24 2.37 3.17
N ASN A 94 11.44 3.01 4.33
CA ASN A 94 12.59 2.77 5.22
C ASN A 94 12.66 1.32 5.70
N VAL A 95 11.51 0.71 5.99
CA VAL A 95 11.45 -0.70 6.41
C VAL A 95 11.69 -1.66 5.25
N CYS A 96 11.19 -1.33 4.05
CA CYS A 96 11.26 -2.22 2.89
C CYS A 96 12.56 -2.09 2.09
N TRP A 97 13.18 -0.93 2.10
CA TRP A 97 14.39 -0.65 1.33
C TRP A 97 15.58 -0.36 2.25
N PRO A 98 16.75 -0.96 2.01
CA PRO A 98 17.97 -0.54 2.70
C PRO A 98 18.36 0.86 2.23
N MET A 99 17.94 1.88 2.97
CA MET A 99 18.30 3.28 2.75
C MET A 99 19.36 3.72 3.76
N TYR A 100 20.30 4.54 3.32
CA TYR A 100 21.39 5.07 4.14
C TYR A 100 21.66 6.54 3.86
N ALA A 101 22.36 7.19 4.79
CA ALA A 101 22.70 8.61 4.75
C ALA A 101 21.47 9.48 4.50
N ALA A 102 21.50 10.35 3.49
CA ALA A 102 20.40 11.27 3.17
C ALA A 102 19.32 10.67 2.24
N MET A 103 19.40 9.37 1.88
CA MET A 103 18.41 8.75 0.96
C MET A 103 16.95 8.90 1.41
N PRO A 104 16.60 8.69 2.70
CA PRO A 104 15.22 8.92 3.15
C PRO A 104 14.76 10.36 2.96
N ALA A 105 15.63 11.33 3.25
CA ALA A 105 15.30 12.75 3.08
C ALA A 105 15.14 13.13 1.60
N VAL A 106 16.00 12.61 0.73
CA VAL A 106 15.90 12.82 -0.73
C VAL A 106 14.61 12.23 -1.28
N LEU A 107 14.20 11.03 -0.83
CA LEU A 107 12.96 10.42 -1.24
C LEU A 107 11.75 11.22 -0.72
N LYS A 108 11.79 11.68 0.54
CA LYS A 108 10.74 12.51 1.14
C LYS A 108 10.56 13.81 0.36
N ASP A 109 11.64 14.57 0.12
CA ASP A 109 11.59 15.82 -0.67
C ASP A 109 11.01 15.56 -2.09
N SER A 110 11.37 14.43 -2.69
CA SER A 110 10.83 14.07 -4.02
C SER A 110 9.33 13.79 -4.00
N ILE A 111 8.83 13.16 -2.94
CA ILE A 111 7.39 12.92 -2.75
C ILE A 111 6.66 14.22 -2.47
N GLU A 112 7.18 15.08 -1.58
CA GLU A 112 6.61 16.40 -1.28
C GLU A 112 6.50 17.26 -2.55
N ARG A 113 7.56 17.32 -3.36
CA ARG A 113 7.55 18.03 -4.66
C ARG A 113 6.58 17.41 -5.66
N ALA A 114 6.36 16.11 -5.63
CA ALA A 114 5.37 15.45 -6.48
C ALA A 114 3.95 15.90 -6.12
N TYR A 115 3.62 16.01 -4.83
CA TYR A 115 2.35 16.57 -4.36
C TYR A 115 2.20 18.03 -4.75
N ILE A 116 3.21 18.87 -4.52
CA ILE A 116 3.20 20.29 -4.92
C ILE A 116 2.96 20.41 -6.44
N SER A 117 3.62 19.58 -7.24
CA SER A 117 3.44 19.55 -8.71
C SER A 117 2.04 19.12 -9.13
N ALA A 118 1.33 18.37 -8.30
CA ALA A 118 -0.06 17.99 -8.49
C ALA A 118 -1.07 19.02 -7.96
N GLY A 119 -0.59 20.14 -7.40
CA GLY A 119 -1.42 21.27 -6.95
C GLY A 119 -1.68 21.32 -5.45
N TRP A 120 -1.04 20.47 -4.65
CA TRP A 120 -1.21 20.43 -3.19
C TRP A 120 -0.41 21.53 -2.50
N ASP A 121 -1.05 22.24 -1.59
CA ASP A 121 -0.40 22.98 -0.51
C ASP A 121 -0.18 22.02 0.66
N LEU A 122 1.08 21.78 1.00
CA LEU A 122 1.43 20.81 2.04
C LEU A 122 1.13 21.31 3.46
N ASN A 123 1.13 22.62 3.68
CA ASN A 123 0.87 23.20 5.01
C ASN A 123 -0.62 23.18 5.33
N GLU A 124 -1.45 23.57 4.35
CA GLU A 124 -2.90 23.60 4.50
C GLU A 124 -3.55 22.24 4.22
N SER A 125 -2.79 21.29 3.68
CA SER A 125 -3.28 19.96 3.24
C SER A 125 -4.46 20.04 2.26
N VAL A 126 -4.41 20.97 1.32
CA VAL A 126 -5.47 21.24 0.33
C VAL A 126 -4.87 21.23 -1.07
N ASN A 127 -5.61 20.65 -2.01
CA ASN A 127 -5.28 20.77 -3.44
C ASN A 127 -6.12 21.88 -4.06
N TYR A 128 -5.49 22.96 -4.51
CA TYR A 128 -6.17 24.11 -5.11
C TYR A 128 -6.61 23.89 -6.57
N ILE A 129 -6.21 22.78 -7.19
CA ILE A 129 -6.63 22.44 -8.56
C ILE A 129 -7.81 21.48 -8.51
N ASP A 130 -7.64 20.31 -7.87
CA ASP A 130 -8.65 19.29 -7.72
C ASP A 130 -8.23 18.34 -6.57
N ASN A 131 -9.04 18.21 -5.53
CA ASN A 131 -8.79 17.33 -4.38
C ASN A 131 -8.71 15.83 -4.74
N THR A 132 -9.08 15.45 -5.95
CA THR A 132 -8.96 14.06 -6.45
C THR A 132 -7.65 13.80 -7.19
N LEU A 133 -6.83 14.83 -7.41
CA LEU A 133 -5.53 14.69 -8.06
C LEU A 133 -4.44 14.35 -7.05
N PHE A 134 -3.94 13.13 -7.15
CA PHE A 134 -2.82 12.64 -6.36
C PHE A 134 -1.64 12.28 -7.27
N PRO A 135 -0.40 12.45 -6.81
CA PRO A 135 0.76 12.02 -7.58
C PRO A 135 0.79 10.50 -7.78
N SER A 136 1.66 10.08 -8.67
CA SER A 136 2.00 8.68 -8.94
C SER A 136 3.49 8.43 -8.73
N PHE A 137 3.92 7.18 -8.74
CA PHE A 137 5.36 6.87 -8.76
C PHE A 137 6.10 7.45 -9.97
N LYS A 138 5.41 7.73 -11.09
CA LYS A 138 6.04 8.41 -12.24
C LYS A 138 6.37 9.86 -11.92
N ASP A 139 5.49 10.53 -11.17
CA ASP A 139 5.71 11.90 -10.74
C ASP A 139 6.84 11.98 -9.71
N VAL A 140 6.84 11.06 -8.73
CA VAL A 140 7.95 10.93 -7.77
C VAL A 140 9.26 10.64 -8.48
N LEU A 141 9.29 9.74 -9.47
CA LEU A 141 10.49 9.43 -10.26
C LEU A 141 11.05 10.66 -10.96
N LYS A 142 10.17 11.49 -11.52
CA LYS A 142 10.55 12.76 -12.16
C LYS A 142 11.17 13.73 -11.16
N GLN A 143 10.52 13.91 -10.01
CA GLN A 143 11.03 14.80 -8.96
C GLN A 143 12.34 14.28 -8.35
N LEU A 144 12.48 12.97 -8.19
CA LEU A 144 13.68 12.35 -7.65
C LEU A 144 14.94 12.68 -8.49
N HIS A 145 14.81 12.67 -9.81
CA HIS A 145 15.89 13.11 -10.69
C HIS A 145 16.22 14.59 -10.48
N LEU A 146 15.24 15.46 -10.31
CA LEU A 146 15.46 16.89 -10.08
C LEU A 146 16.13 17.12 -8.72
N VAL A 147 15.62 16.54 -7.64
CA VAL A 147 16.18 16.69 -6.29
C VAL A 147 17.63 16.25 -6.22
N ILE A 148 17.97 15.09 -6.80
CA ILE A 148 19.35 14.60 -6.81
C ILE A 148 20.26 15.54 -7.63
N ASN A 149 19.82 16.00 -8.80
CA ASN A 149 20.63 16.87 -9.64
C ASN A 149 20.86 18.26 -9.05
N GLU A 150 19.83 18.82 -8.39
CA GLU A 150 19.90 20.14 -7.73
C GLU A 150 20.69 20.12 -6.41
N SER A 151 20.91 18.94 -5.83
CA SER A 151 21.63 18.80 -4.56
C SER A 151 23.11 19.17 -4.70
N GLU A 152 23.72 19.64 -3.61
CA GLU A 152 25.16 19.91 -3.50
C GLU A 152 26.02 18.68 -3.23
N PHE A 153 25.47 17.47 -3.44
CA PHE A 153 26.20 16.22 -3.26
C PHE A 153 27.31 16.07 -4.31
N SER A 154 28.38 15.37 -3.94
CA SER A 154 29.41 14.99 -4.90
C SER A 154 28.84 14.10 -6.01
N GLU A 155 29.47 14.10 -7.18
CA GLU A 155 29.02 13.28 -8.31
C GLU A 155 28.98 11.78 -7.99
N GLU A 156 29.86 11.30 -7.14
CA GLU A 156 29.85 9.93 -6.63
C GLU A 156 28.59 9.63 -5.81
N VAL A 157 28.21 10.54 -4.89
CA VAL A 157 26.98 10.40 -4.07
C VAL A 157 25.75 10.48 -4.95
N LYS A 158 25.68 11.41 -5.90
CA LYS A 158 24.57 11.49 -6.86
C LYS A 158 24.41 10.20 -7.65
N SER A 159 25.52 9.67 -8.19
CA SER A 159 25.52 8.41 -8.93
C SER A 159 25.02 7.24 -8.07
N ASN A 160 25.44 7.16 -6.81
CA ASN A 160 24.98 6.14 -5.86
C ASN A 160 23.48 6.27 -5.57
N TYR A 161 22.96 7.49 -5.40
CA TYR A 161 21.54 7.72 -5.15
C TYR A 161 20.68 7.41 -6.38
N ILE A 162 21.15 7.76 -7.58
CA ILE A 162 20.52 7.36 -8.83
C ILE A 162 20.49 5.83 -8.92
N GLY A 163 21.60 5.16 -8.71
CA GLY A 163 21.68 3.69 -8.74
C GLY A 163 20.75 3.01 -7.74
N ALA A 164 20.59 3.57 -6.57
CA ALA A 164 19.79 2.98 -5.50
C ALA A 164 18.30 3.42 -5.55
N LEU A 165 18.00 4.72 -5.41
CA LEU A 165 16.64 5.21 -5.28
C LEU A 165 15.89 5.23 -6.61
N VAL A 166 16.50 5.82 -7.64
CA VAL A 166 15.85 5.95 -8.96
C VAL A 166 15.54 4.58 -9.53
N THR A 167 16.46 3.63 -9.43
CA THR A 167 16.24 2.26 -9.93
C THR A 167 15.09 1.57 -9.20
N ARG A 168 15.00 1.72 -7.88
CA ARG A 168 13.90 1.15 -7.08
C ARG A 168 12.56 1.78 -7.42
N VAL A 169 12.45 3.11 -7.40
CA VAL A 169 11.20 3.80 -7.76
C VAL A 169 10.80 3.47 -9.19
N LYS A 170 11.74 3.44 -10.14
CA LYS A 170 11.47 3.04 -11.53
C LYS A 170 10.92 1.62 -11.62
N SER A 171 11.39 0.68 -10.81
CA SER A 171 10.89 -0.69 -10.80
C SER A 171 9.41 -0.78 -10.39
N LEU A 172 8.89 0.19 -9.66
CA LEU A 172 7.48 0.28 -9.28
C LEU A 172 6.59 0.86 -10.40
N THR A 173 7.18 1.50 -11.41
CA THR A 173 6.43 2.09 -12.53
C THR A 173 6.32 1.16 -13.74
N ASN A 174 6.99 0.00 -13.73
CA ASN A 174 7.13 -0.88 -14.89
C ASN A 174 6.59 -2.28 -14.62
N GLY A 175 6.31 -3.03 -15.69
CA GLY A 175 5.88 -4.42 -15.64
C GLY A 175 4.61 -4.60 -14.82
N ILE A 176 4.56 -5.66 -14.02
CA ILE A 176 3.41 -5.99 -13.16
C ILE A 176 3.23 -4.92 -12.07
N ASN A 177 4.31 -4.41 -11.48
CA ASN A 177 4.24 -3.36 -10.47
C ASN A 177 3.56 -2.11 -11.01
N GLY A 178 3.87 -1.71 -12.25
CA GLY A 178 3.23 -0.58 -12.91
C GLY A 178 1.74 -0.77 -13.23
N GLN A 179 1.22 -2.00 -13.14
CA GLN A 179 -0.22 -2.28 -13.22
C GLN A 179 -0.89 -2.27 -11.85
N ILE A 180 -0.13 -2.48 -10.78
CA ILE A 180 -0.61 -2.44 -9.39
C ILE A 180 -0.63 -1.00 -8.89
N PHE A 181 0.47 -0.27 -9.08
CA PHE A 181 0.62 1.11 -8.58
C PHE A 181 0.14 2.11 -9.63
N VAL A 182 -1.15 2.41 -9.61
CA VAL A 182 -1.85 3.25 -10.60
C VAL A 182 -2.70 4.32 -9.90
N CYS A 183 -3.00 5.41 -10.62
CA CYS A 183 -3.90 6.45 -10.12
C CYS A 183 -5.36 5.99 -10.04
N ASP A 184 -5.80 5.14 -10.99
CA ASP A 184 -7.13 4.55 -11.02
C ASP A 184 -7.16 3.32 -10.10
N GLU A 185 -7.23 3.55 -8.79
CA GLU A 185 -7.20 2.51 -7.78
C GLU A 185 -8.57 1.87 -7.52
N ILE A 186 -8.57 0.76 -6.83
CA ILE A 186 -9.79 0.13 -6.32
C ILE A 186 -10.29 0.95 -5.12
N ASP A 187 -11.59 1.23 -5.10
CA ASP A 187 -12.22 1.94 -4.01
C ASP A 187 -11.94 1.28 -2.65
N ASN A 188 -11.61 2.09 -1.65
CA ASN A 188 -11.31 1.60 -0.31
C ASN A 188 -12.49 0.87 0.33
N SER A 189 -13.73 1.24 0.02
CA SER A 189 -14.93 0.53 0.49
C SER A 189 -14.99 -0.91 -0.06
N ILE A 190 -14.55 -1.12 -1.30
CA ILE A 190 -14.46 -2.47 -1.86
C ILE A 190 -13.34 -3.26 -1.16
N LEU A 191 -12.19 -2.62 -0.92
CA LEU A 191 -11.05 -3.30 -0.29
C LEU A 191 -11.30 -3.67 1.18
N PHE A 192 -12.00 -2.82 1.93
CA PHE A 192 -12.03 -2.89 3.39
C PHE A 192 -13.42 -3.17 3.99
N ASP A 193 -14.50 -3.02 3.21
CA ASP A 193 -15.87 -3.23 3.67
C ASP A 193 -16.58 -4.40 2.98
N THR A 194 -15.83 -5.21 2.19
CA THR A 194 -16.32 -6.45 1.58
C THR A 194 -15.36 -7.60 1.85
N ASN A 195 -15.74 -8.82 1.48
CA ASN A 195 -14.87 -9.98 1.57
C ASN A 195 -13.83 -9.96 0.44
N VAL A 196 -12.56 -9.75 0.80
CA VAL A 196 -11.47 -9.62 -0.19
C VAL A 196 -10.31 -10.56 0.14
N ILE A 197 -9.77 -11.19 -0.89
CA ILE A 197 -8.52 -11.95 -0.86
C ILE A 197 -7.53 -11.28 -1.80
N ILE A 198 -6.38 -10.87 -1.28
CA ILE A 198 -5.27 -10.32 -2.06
C ILE A 198 -4.17 -11.36 -2.13
N ASP A 199 -3.99 -11.95 -3.31
CA ASP A 199 -2.97 -12.95 -3.59
C ASP A 199 -1.69 -12.31 -4.11
N LEU A 200 -0.67 -12.21 -3.26
CA LEU A 200 0.67 -11.73 -3.58
C LEU A 200 1.68 -12.86 -3.81
N SER A 201 1.24 -14.12 -3.86
CA SER A 201 2.15 -15.29 -3.99
C SER A 201 3.05 -15.23 -5.23
N ARG A 202 2.61 -14.54 -6.28
CA ARG A 202 3.33 -14.40 -7.54
C ARG A 202 4.23 -13.17 -7.64
N VAL A 203 4.25 -12.29 -6.64
CA VAL A 203 5.22 -11.18 -6.58
C VAL A 203 6.60 -11.77 -6.34
N GLY A 204 7.54 -11.52 -7.23
CA GLY A 204 8.89 -12.12 -7.17
C GLY A 204 9.77 -11.55 -6.05
N SER A 205 9.64 -10.25 -5.76
CA SER A 205 10.46 -9.57 -4.75
C SER A 205 9.78 -9.58 -3.38
N SER A 206 10.51 -10.01 -2.35
CA SER A 206 10.07 -9.91 -0.95
C SER A 206 9.91 -8.47 -0.49
N GLU A 207 10.78 -7.57 -0.96
CA GLU A 207 10.70 -6.12 -0.70
C GLU A 207 9.38 -5.55 -1.24
N THR A 208 9.03 -5.87 -2.49
CA THR A 208 7.77 -5.42 -3.11
C THR A 208 6.54 -6.00 -2.38
N LYS A 209 6.59 -7.27 -1.97
CA LYS A 209 5.51 -7.87 -1.16
C LYS A 209 5.31 -7.12 0.15
N SER A 210 6.41 -6.90 0.89
CA SER A 210 6.36 -6.19 2.17
C SER A 210 5.85 -4.76 1.99
N MET A 211 6.26 -4.09 0.92
CA MET A 211 5.80 -2.74 0.58
C MET A 211 4.29 -2.70 0.31
N ILE A 212 3.77 -3.61 -0.54
CA ILE A 212 2.32 -3.70 -0.80
C ILE A 212 1.56 -3.96 0.50
N MET A 213 2.04 -4.88 1.34
CA MET A 213 1.41 -5.18 2.63
C MET A 213 1.41 -3.97 3.56
N GLY A 214 2.54 -3.25 3.68
CA GLY A 214 2.65 -2.02 4.46
C GLY A 214 1.68 -0.93 3.98
N MET A 215 1.62 -0.71 2.66
CA MET A 215 0.69 0.25 2.05
C MET A 215 -0.78 -0.12 2.29
N LEU A 216 -1.14 -1.40 2.18
CA LEU A 216 -2.51 -1.85 2.45
C LEU A 216 -2.90 -1.64 3.93
N VAL A 217 -1.98 -1.90 4.87
CA VAL A 217 -2.21 -1.65 6.30
C VAL A 217 -2.35 -0.14 6.58
N MET A 218 -1.50 0.69 5.99
CA MET A 218 -1.59 2.15 6.08
C MET A 218 -2.94 2.65 5.54
N LYS A 219 -3.33 2.24 4.33
CA LYS A 219 -4.60 2.61 3.71
C LYS A 219 -5.80 2.17 4.53
N LEU A 220 -5.78 0.95 5.07
CA LEU A 220 -6.83 0.47 5.98
C LEU A 220 -6.93 1.36 7.22
N HIS A 221 -5.79 1.68 7.85
CA HIS A 221 -5.76 2.51 9.04
C HIS A 221 -6.34 3.92 8.76
N GLU A 222 -5.88 4.58 7.69
CA GLU A 222 -6.35 5.91 7.31
C GLU A 222 -7.83 5.88 6.90
N TYR A 223 -8.28 4.86 6.19
CA TYR A 223 -9.68 4.68 5.85
C TYR A 223 -10.55 4.52 7.10
N ARG A 224 -10.13 3.74 8.09
CA ARG A 224 -10.88 3.60 9.36
C ARG A 224 -10.86 4.90 10.18
N MET A 225 -9.77 5.64 10.21
CA MET A 225 -9.72 6.96 10.83
C MET A 225 -10.72 7.93 10.20
N SER A 226 -10.84 7.94 8.87
CA SER A 226 -11.82 8.79 8.17
C SER A 226 -13.27 8.41 8.45
N GLN A 227 -13.54 7.15 8.82
CA GLN A 227 -14.88 6.68 9.20
C GLN A 227 -15.20 6.92 10.68
N GLY A 228 -14.19 7.08 11.54
CA GLY A 228 -14.35 7.21 13.00
C GLY A 228 -15.02 8.50 13.45
N GLY A 229 -14.98 9.58 12.67
CA GLY A 229 -15.74 10.80 12.92
C GLY A 229 -17.26 10.65 12.85
N MET A 230 -17.77 9.52 12.37
CA MET A 230 -19.20 9.18 12.37
C MET A 230 -19.62 8.32 13.58
N ASN A 231 -18.70 7.81 14.39
CA ASN A 231 -18.98 6.87 15.48
C ASN A 231 -18.75 7.43 16.89
N GLU A 232 -18.47 8.74 17.05
CA GLU A 232 -18.40 9.37 18.38
C GLU A 232 -19.79 9.70 18.99
N GLU A 233 -20.88 9.25 18.36
CA GLU A 233 -22.25 9.31 18.91
C GLU A 233 -22.77 7.92 19.29
N LEU A 234 -22.01 7.17 20.09
CA LEU A 234 -22.58 5.99 20.79
C LEU A 234 -22.05 5.91 22.22
#